data_68df9d7c67be67045e1d1bfeca95e385
#
_entry.id   68df9d7c67be67045e1d1bfeca95e385
#
_cell.length_a   1.000
_cell.length_b   1.000
_cell.length_c   1.000
_cell.angle_alpha   90.00
_cell.angle_beta   90.00
_cell.angle_gamma   90.00
#
_symmetry.space_group_name_H-M   'P 1'
#
loop_
_entity.id
_entity.type
_entity.pdbx_description
1 polymer ?
#
loop_
_entity_poly.entity_id
_entity_poly.type
_entity_poly.pdbx_seq_one_letter_code
_entity_poly.pdbx_strand_id
1 'polypeptide(L)'
;MLPLLRQEVERHVIEYGVEAFVVGNYGGFDRMAAKAVAEAKECYPHITLSLLLPYHPAERKVALPAPFDDSFYPEGLETVPRRFAIVQANRRMIGCSDYLIAYVWHPASNAQKILAYAQRQAQRGEITVTVLPRCEK
;
A
#
# COMPACT_ATOMS: atom_id res chain seq x y z
N MET A 1 -0.42 10.71 -13.41
CA MET A 1 -0.08 9.98 -12.15
C MET A 1 0.37 8.55 -12.41
N LEU A 2 -0.35 7.79 -13.19
CA LEU A 2 0.01 6.39 -13.47
C LEU A 2 1.44 6.22 -14.04
N PRO A 3 1.92 7.05 -14.97
CA PRO A 3 3.31 6.91 -15.45
C PRO A 3 4.36 7.08 -14.35
N LEU A 4 4.16 8.03 -13.43
CA LEU A 4 5.07 8.22 -12.30
C LEU A 4 5.04 7.02 -11.36
N LEU A 5 3.85 6.48 -11.11
CA LEU A 5 3.69 5.33 -10.25
C LEU A 5 4.33 4.07 -10.86
N ARG A 6 4.18 3.87 -12.17
CA ARG A 6 4.86 2.78 -12.90
C ARG A 6 6.37 2.87 -12.75
N GLN A 7 6.94 4.06 -12.90
CA GLN A 7 8.38 4.28 -12.74
C GLN A 7 8.84 3.94 -11.33
N GLU A 8 8.08 4.35 -10.31
CA GLU A 8 8.44 4.08 -8.92
C GLU A 8 8.31 2.60 -8.56
N VAL A 9 7.27 1.92 -9.05
CA VAL A 9 7.14 0.48 -8.83
C VAL A 9 8.33 -0.25 -9.45
N GLU A 10 8.67 0.06 -10.69
CA GLU A 10 9.80 -0.55 -11.39
C GLU A 10 11.11 -0.25 -10.69
N ARG A 11 11.32 0.99 -10.25
CA ARG A 11 12.52 1.39 -9.50
C ARG A 11 12.67 0.56 -8.22
N HIS A 12 11.58 0.35 -7.48
CA HIS A 12 11.62 -0.45 -6.26
C HIS A 12 11.96 -1.91 -6.55
N VAL A 13 11.46 -2.47 -7.64
CA VAL A 13 11.81 -3.83 -8.05
C VAL A 13 13.29 -3.94 -8.40
N ILE A 14 13.78 -3.01 -9.23
CA ILE A 14 15.14 -3.08 -9.78
C ILE A 14 16.20 -2.63 -8.76
N GLU A 15 16.02 -1.45 -8.16
CA GLU A 15 17.04 -0.86 -7.30
C GLU A 15 17.02 -1.42 -5.88
N TYR A 16 15.84 -1.73 -5.35
CA TYR A 16 15.70 -2.17 -3.96
C TYR A 16 15.39 -3.66 -3.82
N GLY A 17 15.17 -4.37 -4.92
CA GLY A 17 14.88 -5.79 -4.88
C GLY A 17 13.53 -6.14 -4.24
N VAL A 18 12.56 -5.25 -4.29
CA VAL A 18 11.23 -5.50 -3.71
C VAL A 18 10.54 -6.62 -4.48
N GLU A 19 10.02 -7.60 -3.75
CA GLU A 19 9.34 -8.76 -4.31
C GLU A 19 7.85 -8.80 -3.96
N ALA A 20 7.47 -8.20 -2.83
CA ALA A 20 6.09 -8.23 -2.34
C ALA A 20 5.52 -6.82 -2.23
N PHE A 21 4.36 -6.61 -2.83
CA PHE A 21 3.61 -5.36 -2.78
C PHE A 21 2.28 -5.58 -2.08
N VAL A 22 1.90 -4.64 -1.20
CA VAL A 22 0.61 -4.66 -0.53
C VAL A 22 -0.12 -3.35 -0.85
N VAL A 23 -1.37 -3.45 -1.27
CA VAL A 23 -2.19 -2.31 -1.67
C VAL A 23 -3.54 -2.39 -0.99
N GLY A 24 -4.09 -1.24 -0.58
CA GLY A 24 -5.45 -1.17 -0.07
C GLY A 24 -6.50 -1.19 -1.19
N ASN A 25 -7.76 -1.02 -0.82
CA ASN A 25 -8.88 -1.04 -1.79
C ASN A 25 -9.91 0.05 -1.44
N TYR A 26 -9.43 1.24 -1.08
CA TYR A 26 -10.29 2.28 -0.54
C TYR A 26 -10.23 3.61 -1.28
N GLY A 27 -9.56 3.68 -2.43
CA GLY A 27 -9.47 4.90 -3.19
C GLY A 27 -8.91 4.73 -4.59
N GLY A 28 -8.93 5.82 -5.36
CA GLY A 28 -8.42 5.83 -6.73
C GLY A 28 -6.94 5.56 -6.83
N PHE A 29 -6.16 6.04 -5.85
CA PHE A 29 -4.72 5.76 -5.82
C PHE A 29 -4.43 4.27 -5.63
N ASP A 30 -5.19 3.61 -4.74
CA ASP A 30 -5.04 2.16 -4.52
C ASP A 30 -5.28 1.38 -5.81
N ARG A 31 -6.28 1.76 -6.58
CA ARG A 31 -6.58 1.11 -7.87
C ARG A 31 -5.46 1.32 -8.89
N MET A 32 -4.91 2.54 -8.96
CA MET A 32 -3.77 2.81 -9.84
C MET A 32 -2.53 2.05 -9.40
N ALA A 33 -2.30 1.95 -8.09
CA ALA A 33 -1.18 1.20 -7.54
C ALA A 33 -1.28 -0.29 -7.90
N ALA A 34 -2.47 -0.88 -7.73
CA ALA A 34 -2.70 -2.28 -8.11
C ALA A 34 -2.44 -2.49 -9.60
N LYS A 35 -2.91 -1.58 -10.45
CA LYS A 35 -2.67 -1.64 -11.89
C LYS A 35 -1.19 -1.55 -12.24
N ALA A 36 -0.47 -0.63 -11.61
CA ALA A 36 0.96 -0.45 -11.85
C ALA A 36 1.76 -1.70 -11.47
N VAL A 37 1.43 -2.32 -10.34
CA VAL A 37 2.09 -3.55 -9.91
C VAL A 37 1.72 -4.72 -10.82
N ALA A 38 0.46 -4.83 -11.24
CA ALA A 38 0.02 -5.86 -12.17
C ALA A 38 0.78 -5.79 -13.50
N GLU A 39 0.99 -4.58 -14.02
CA GLU A 39 1.78 -4.37 -15.22
C GLU A 39 3.24 -4.75 -15.02
N ALA A 40 3.82 -4.41 -13.86
CA ALA A 40 5.18 -4.77 -13.52
C ALA A 40 5.36 -6.29 -13.43
N LYS A 41 4.34 -7.02 -12.97
CA LYS A 41 4.39 -8.50 -12.89
C LYS A 41 4.59 -9.15 -14.26
N GLU A 42 4.14 -8.52 -15.32
CA GLU A 42 4.35 -9.05 -16.68
C GLU A 42 5.84 -9.09 -17.05
N CYS A 43 6.60 -8.09 -16.57
CA CYS A 43 8.04 -8.01 -16.79
C CYS A 43 8.85 -8.68 -15.68
N TYR A 44 8.30 -8.72 -14.47
CA TYR A 44 8.96 -9.26 -13.28
C TYR A 44 8.04 -10.30 -12.62
N PRO A 45 7.94 -11.52 -13.17
CA PRO A 45 6.95 -12.52 -12.72
C PRO A 45 7.13 -12.99 -11.27
N HIS A 46 8.28 -12.72 -10.66
CA HIS A 46 8.57 -13.12 -9.29
C HIS A 46 7.93 -12.24 -8.24
N ILE A 47 7.43 -11.05 -8.61
CA ILE A 47 6.79 -10.16 -7.63
C ILE A 47 5.35 -10.60 -7.35
N THR A 48 4.88 -10.28 -6.15
CA THR A 48 3.52 -10.60 -5.71
C THR A 48 2.77 -9.34 -5.33
N LEU A 49 1.44 -9.39 -5.47
CA LEU A 49 0.55 -8.30 -5.10
C LEU A 49 -0.50 -8.84 -4.14
N SER A 50 -0.55 -8.27 -2.93
CA SER A 50 -1.53 -8.64 -1.91
C SER A 50 -2.49 -7.49 -1.62
N LEU A 51 -3.74 -7.83 -1.34
CA LEU A 51 -4.77 -6.87 -0.95
C LEU A 51 -4.80 -6.76 0.57
N LEU A 52 -4.68 -5.53 1.09
CA LEU A 52 -4.79 -5.25 2.52
C LEU A 52 -6.25 -5.38 2.96
N LEU A 53 -6.50 -6.21 3.95
CA LEU A 53 -7.82 -6.41 4.53
C LEU A 53 -7.86 -5.81 5.94
N PRO A 54 -8.77 -4.84 6.21
CA PRO A 54 -8.93 -4.30 7.56
C PRO A 54 -9.83 -5.14 8.45
N TYR A 55 -10.58 -6.10 7.86
CA TYR A 55 -11.52 -6.98 8.56
C TYR A 55 -11.16 -8.43 8.30
N HIS A 56 -11.40 -9.28 9.30
CA HIS A 56 -11.12 -10.70 9.19
C HIS A 56 -11.92 -11.30 8.02
N PRO A 57 -11.30 -12.13 7.16
CA PRO A 57 -11.99 -12.74 6.01
C PRO A 57 -13.22 -13.55 6.38
N ALA A 58 -13.27 -14.13 7.60
CA ALA A 58 -14.43 -14.86 8.09
C ALA A 58 -15.62 -13.95 8.39
N GLU A 59 -15.38 -12.68 8.74
CA GLU A 59 -16.46 -11.70 9.01
C GLU A 59 -17.02 -11.12 7.72
N ARG A 60 -16.17 -10.94 6.73
CA ARG A 60 -16.52 -10.31 5.48
C ARG A 60 -15.83 -11.03 4.35
N LYS A 61 -16.59 -11.80 3.60
CA LYS A 61 -16.06 -12.44 2.41
C LYS A 61 -15.68 -11.37 1.39
N VAL A 62 -14.38 -11.29 1.13
CA VAL A 62 -13.87 -10.43 0.07
C VAL A 62 -13.43 -11.35 -1.05
N ALA A 63 -14.09 -11.23 -2.20
CA ALA A 63 -13.60 -11.88 -3.40
C ALA A 63 -12.23 -11.27 -3.72
N LEU A 64 -11.25 -12.13 -4.00
CA LEU A 64 -9.92 -11.70 -4.37
C LEU A 64 -9.87 -11.49 -5.88
N PRO A 65 -10.10 -10.25 -6.37
CA PRO A 65 -10.13 -10.02 -7.81
C PRO A 65 -8.73 -10.12 -8.41
N ALA A 66 -8.66 -10.47 -9.69
CA ALA A 66 -7.41 -10.27 -10.40
C ALA A 66 -7.08 -8.78 -10.38
N PRO A 67 -5.85 -8.33 -10.19
CA PRO A 67 -4.59 -9.10 -10.30
C PRO A 67 -3.98 -9.56 -8.98
N PHE A 68 -4.74 -9.56 -7.89
CA PHE A 68 -4.21 -9.89 -6.58
C PHE A 68 -3.88 -11.39 -6.47
N ASP A 69 -2.71 -11.69 -5.92
CA ASP A 69 -2.26 -13.07 -5.69
C ASP A 69 -2.74 -13.59 -4.34
N ASP A 70 -2.89 -12.68 -3.37
CA ASP A 70 -3.20 -13.05 -1.98
C ASP A 70 -3.82 -11.86 -1.26
N SER A 71 -4.20 -12.09 -0.01
CA SER A 71 -4.68 -11.05 0.89
C SER A 71 -3.75 -10.96 2.10
N PHE A 72 -3.71 -9.78 2.72
CA PHE A 72 -2.93 -9.51 3.91
C PHE A 72 -3.85 -8.96 4.99
N TYR A 73 -4.01 -9.72 6.07
CA TYR A 73 -4.76 -9.30 7.26
C TYR A 73 -3.77 -9.15 8.42
N PRO A 74 -3.45 -7.91 8.85
CA PRO A 74 -2.47 -7.70 9.92
C PRO A 74 -2.91 -8.31 11.25
N GLU A 75 -1.95 -8.84 12.00
CA GLU A 75 -2.21 -9.40 13.33
C GLU A 75 -2.75 -8.36 14.30
N GLY A 76 -3.63 -8.79 15.19
CA GLY A 76 -4.11 -7.98 16.31
C GLY A 76 -5.25 -7.03 15.96
N LEU A 77 -5.79 -7.10 14.74
CA LEU A 77 -6.92 -6.26 14.36
C LEU A 77 -8.24 -6.74 14.97
N GLU A 78 -8.32 -7.97 15.45
CA GLU A 78 -9.53 -8.55 16.02
C GLU A 78 -10.07 -7.77 17.22
N THR A 79 -9.18 -7.12 17.97
CA THR A 79 -9.52 -6.33 19.16
C THR A 79 -9.75 -4.85 18.85
N VAL A 80 -9.54 -4.43 17.61
CA VAL A 80 -9.68 -3.04 17.20
C VAL A 80 -11.14 -2.74 16.86
N PRO A 81 -11.74 -1.66 17.40
CA PRO A 81 -13.09 -1.27 17.00
C PRO A 81 -13.17 -1.04 15.49
N ARG A 82 -14.29 -1.43 14.89
CA ARG A 82 -14.49 -1.36 13.43
C ARG A 82 -14.20 0.01 12.85
N ARG A 83 -14.60 1.07 13.54
CA ARG A 83 -14.39 2.45 13.08
C ARG A 83 -12.90 2.84 12.93
N PHE A 84 -12.00 2.10 13.58
CA PHE A 84 -10.56 2.34 13.52
C PHE A 84 -9.82 1.30 12.70
N ALA A 85 -10.52 0.29 12.17
CA ALA A 85 -9.89 -0.87 11.55
C ALA A 85 -9.04 -0.49 10.32
N ILE A 86 -9.53 0.39 9.46
CA ILE A 86 -8.80 0.80 8.25
C ILE A 86 -7.51 1.54 8.62
N VAL A 87 -7.58 2.48 9.56
CA VAL A 87 -6.40 3.24 10.00
C VAL A 87 -5.37 2.32 10.65
N GLN A 88 -5.82 1.43 11.53
CA GLN A 88 -4.92 0.50 12.21
C GLN A 88 -4.31 -0.52 11.26
N ALA A 89 -5.08 -1.00 10.28
CA ALA A 89 -4.55 -1.90 9.25
C ALA A 89 -3.43 -1.24 8.46
N ASN A 90 -3.61 0.02 8.06
CA ASN A 90 -2.58 0.77 7.36
C ASN A 90 -1.33 0.97 8.21
N ARG A 91 -1.48 1.31 9.49
CA ARG A 91 -0.34 1.49 10.40
C ARG A 91 0.44 0.19 10.58
N ARG A 92 -0.25 -0.93 10.73
CA ARG A 92 0.40 -2.24 10.89
C ARG A 92 1.08 -2.68 9.62
N MET A 93 0.48 -2.41 8.46
CA MET A 93 1.10 -2.67 7.17
C MET A 93 2.41 -1.89 7.04
N ILE A 94 2.41 -0.61 7.40
CA ILE A 94 3.62 0.23 7.39
C ILE A 94 4.68 -0.35 8.32
N GLY A 95 4.29 -0.82 9.51
CA GLY A 95 5.22 -1.43 10.47
C GLY A 95 5.86 -2.72 9.96
N CYS A 96 5.24 -3.40 9.00
CA CYS A 96 5.76 -4.62 8.39
C CYS A 96 6.46 -4.39 7.06
N SER A 97 6.52 -3.14 6.59
CA SER A 97 7.02 -2.81 5.26
C SER A 97 8.39 -2.17 5.34
N ASP A 98 9.21 -2.39 4.31
CA ASP A 98 10.51 -1.75 4.16
C ASP A 98 10.42 -0.45 3.37
N TYR A 99 9.45 -0.35 2.47
CA TYR A 99 9.28 0.78 1.57
C TYR A 99 7.82 1.17 1.47
N LEU A 100 7.54 2.47 1.36
CA LEU A 100 6.21 3.01 1.10
C LEU A 100 6.27 3.97 -0.08
N ILE A 101 5.37 3.76 -1.04
CA ILE A 101 5.10 4.73 -2.12
C ILE A 101 3.77 5.39 -1.79
N ALA A 102 3.77 6.71 -1.62
CA ALA A 102 2.59 7.45 -1.19
C ALA A 102 2.28 8.62 -2.10
N TYR A 103 1.00 8.94 -2.21
CA TYR A 103 0.50 10.14 -2.87
C TYR A 103 -0.62 10.73 -2.03
N VAL A 104 -0.51 12.00 -1.69
CA VAL A 104 -1.51 12.70 -0.87
C VAL A 104 -2.05 13.90 -1.63
N TRP A 105 -3.34 13.85 -1.95
CA TRP A 105 -4.04 14.93 -2.66
C TRP A 105 -4.51 16.03 -1.70
N HIS A 106 -5.15 15.62 -0.60
CA HIS A 106 -5.72 16.57 0.37
C HIS A 106 -4.89 16.61 1.66
N PRO A 107 -4.42 17.81 2.09
CA PRO A 107 -3.61 17.92 3.30
C PRO A 107 -4.30 17.45 4.59
N ALA A 108 -5.63 17.52 4.65
CA ALA A 108 -6.40 17.12 5.84
C ALA A 108 -6.95 15.69 5.75
N SER A 109 -6.54 14.91 4.75
CA SER A 109 -7.06 13.57 4.52
C SER A 109 -6.49 12.53 5.50
N ASN A 110 -7.17 11.37 5.57
CA ASN A 110 -6.63 10.21 6.31
C ASN A 110 -5.31 9.74 5.70
N ALA A 111 -5.14 9.87 4.38
CA ALA A 111 -3.89 9.56 3.70
C ALA A 111 -2.73 10.43 4.23
N GLN A 112 -2.99 11.70 4.52
CA GLN A 112 -1.97 12.58 5.10
C GLN A 112 -1.55 12.10 6.49
N LYS A 113 -2.49 11.65 7.30
CA LYS A 113 -2.20 11.12 8.64
C LYS A 113 -1.35 9.86 8.57
N ILE A 114 -1.65 8.98 7.63
CA ILE A 114 -0.87 7.75 7.39
C ILE A 114 0.53 8.09 6.91
N LEU A 115 0.65 9.05 5.99
CA LEU A 115 1.94 9.50 5.51
C LEU A 115 2.78 10.09 6.64
N ALA A 116 2.19 10.92 7.50
CA ALA A 116 2.89 11.49 8.64
C ALA A 116 3.39 10.40 9.59
N TYR A 117 2.58 9.38 9.83
CA TYR A 117 2.99 8.22 10.62
C TYR A 117 4.20 7.50 9.99
N ALA A 118 4.15 7.25 8.69
CA ALA A 118 5.24 6.59 7.96
C ALA A 118 6.51 7.43 7.98
N GLN A 119 6.40 8.74 7.85
CA GLN A 119 7.55 9.64 7.90
C GLN A 119 8.23 9.63 9.26
N ARG A 120 7.47 9.52 10.34
CA ARG A 120 8.05 9.34 11.68
C ARG A 120 8.80 8.02 11.80
N GLN A 121 8.28 6.95 11.21
CA GLN A 121 8.97 5.66 11.17
C GLN A 121 10.25 5.75 10.32
N ALA A 122 10.21 6.50 9.23
CA ALA A 122 11.37 6.72 8.36
C ALA A 122 12.50 7.46 9.11
N GLN A 123 12.16 8.41 9.98
CA GLN A 123 13.14 9.11 10.80
C GLN A 123 13.88 8.18 11.74
N ARG A 124 13.26 7.07 12.11
CA ARG A 124 13.86 6.01 12.95
C ARG A 124 14.62 4.97 12.13
N GLY A 125 14.66 5.12 10.81
CA GLY A 125 15.31 4.16 9.93
C GLY A 125 14.52 2.87 9.70
N GLU A 126 13.23 2.85 10.05
CA GLU A 126 12.40 1.63 9.96
C GLU A 126 11.77 1.43 8.58
N ILE A 127 11.62 2.49 7.80
CA ILE A 127 11.00 2.44 6.47
C ILE A 127 11.59 3.55 5.58
N THR A 128 11.61 3.31 4.29
CA THR A 128 11.96 4.32 3.29
C THR A 128 10.70 4.78 2.57
N VAL A 129 10.41 6.07 2.62
CA VAL A 129 9.19 6.65 2.06
C VAL A 129 9.50 7.42 0.79
N THR A 130 8.77 7.11 -0.28
CA THR A 130 8.79 7.86 -1.54
C THR A 130 7.43 8.53 -1.71
N VAL A 131 7.40 9.85 -1.78
CA VAL A 131 6.16 10.61 -1.98
C VAL A 131 6.12 11.06 -3.43
N LEU A 132 5.05 10.68 -4.13
CA LEU A 132 4.86 11.09 -5.52
C LEU A 132 4.44 12.56 -5.57
N PRO A 133 4.94 13.33 -6.54
CA PRO A 133 4.56 14.72 -6.66
C PRO A 133 3.10 14.88 -7.08
N ARG A 134 2.48 15.96 -6.60
CA ARG A 134 1.13 16.31 -6.99
C ARG A 134 1.11 16.66 -8.48
N CYS A 135 0.23 15.99 -9.23
CA CYS A 135 0.03 16.34 -10.63
C CYS A 135 -0.85 17.58 -10.71
N GLU A 136 -0.28 18.70 -11.13
CA GLU A 136 -1.01 19.91 -11.44
C GLU A 136 -1.25 19.98 -12.94
N LYS A 137 -2.46 20.30 -13.28
CA LYS A 137 -2.79 20.62 -14.68
C LYS A 137 -2.82 22.11 -14.86
#